data_b238de7109010e60eb5f60ae3cdeb67d
#
_entry.id   b238de7109010e60eb5f60ae3cdeb67d
#
_cell.length_a   1.000
_cell.length_b   1.000
_cell.length_c   1.000
_cell.angle_alpha   90.00
_cell.angle_beta   90.00
_cell.angle_gamma   90.00
#
_symmetry.space_group_name_H-M   'P 1'
#
loop_
_entity.id
_entity.type
_entity.pdbx_description
1 polymer ?
#
loop_
_entity_poly.entity_id
_entity_poly.type
_entity_poly.pdbx_seq_one_letter_code
_entity_poly.pdbx_strand_id
1 'polypeptide(L)'
;MYTDETTTQVVIAMLKAYNIKNIVVSPGTRNSGFAASIQSDPFFNVYSVIDERSAAYFATGISFDTGEPVVISCTGATASRNYLSALTEAYYRNIPIIALTFAHEVGNAYNYAPQHLDRSISQNDIKLCSVVLPKVVDNKSRRECELLLNVALTKCMYGRKGPVHIDVAYLGVKFNVPNLPSVKKAKYTSVYDLLNLETICEIAEELENKKIGVFIGEHRKFSNLLLTQISQFAKKYHAPVFVDHTSNYYGENKILIGQISDICLTQNIPDIMIDIGGISGQYSQSRLFENVDVWRISEMGEIRQRAGSITRYFDCREEFFFEKFVEVETDGGYIKYAEQIKEEIDNLATDNLPNSGPESLPFSGAFVASKLLKKIPQGASLHVSILNSLRSINFFNVANKITTNCNVGGFGIDGPISTLIGQAVANKNKLVFAQVGDLAFFYDMNILANRHLPNNLRIILINNGQGVEFRINTWLNRELGKDKIEPFISARGHNGSAKNWAETCGFVYMSAKNKKEYLDNLAKFCNPNLDHFKGPVLFEIFVQAYDDVVSVKTLRGKPQKK
;
A
#
# COMPACT_ATOMS: atom_id res chain seq x y z
N MET A 1 31.84 -6.12 15.50
CA MET A 1 32.93 -6.06 14.49
C MET A 1 32.34 -5.87 13.13
N TYR A 2 32.95 -5.02 12.29
CA TYR A 2 32.49 -4.67 10.96
C TYR A 2 33.48 -5.16 9.89
N THR A 3 33.00 -5.21 8.64
CA THR A 3 33.83 -5.54 7.47
C THR A 3 34.99 -4.56 7.31
N ASP A 4 36.09 -5.01 6.73
CA ASP A 4 37.27 -4.20 6.38
C ASP A 4 37.04 -3.32 5.13
N GLU A 5 35.91 -3.47 4.42
CA GLU A 5 35.59 -2.67 3.25
C GLU A 5 35.05 -1.30 3.65
N THR A 6 35.81 -0.24 3.35
CA THR A 6 35.58 1.12 3.84
C THR A 6 34.29 1.74 3.32
N THR A 7 33.89 1.48 2.05
CA THR A 7 32.64 2.03 1.49
C THR A 7 31.44 1.46 2.23
N THR A 8 31.43 0.16 2.52
CA THR A 8 30.38 -0.50 3.29
C THR A 8 30.33 0.03 4.73
N GLN A 9 31.49 0.30 5.36
CA GLN A 9 31.52 0.94 6.68
C GLN A 9 30.86 2.32 6.68
N VAL A 10 31.12 3.14 5.64
CA VAL A 10 30.48 4.46 5.46
C VAL A 10 28.97 4.30 5.30
N VAL A 11 28.51 3.32 4.49
CA VAL A 11 27.08 3.02 4.34
C VAL A 11 26.44 2.71 5.69
N ILE A 12 27.03 1.78 6.47
CA ILE A 12 26.49 1.39 7.79
C ILE A 12 26.46 2.59 8.74
N ALA A 13 27.53 3.39 8.77
CA ALA A 13 27.61 4.59 9.60
C ALA A 13 26.54 5.61 9.22
N MET A 14 26.27 5.81 7.93
CA MET A 14 25.21 6.71 7.43
C MET A 14 23.81 6.18 7.79
N LEU A 15 23.53 4.89 7.66
CA LEU A 15 22.27 4.31 8.10
C LEU A 15 22.02 4.57 9.58
N LYS A 16 23.05 4.43 10.43
CA LYS A 16 22.98 4.76 11.87
C LYS A 16 22.75 6.26 12.09
N ALA A 17 23.46 7.12 11.37
CA ALA A 17 23.31 8.58 11.48
C ALA A 17 21.90 9.06 11.09
N TYR A 18 21.26 8.39 10.13
CA TYR A 18 19.88 8.66 9.71
C TYR A 18 18.83 7.92 10.55
N ASN A 19 19.24 7.14 11.56
CA ASN A 19 18.38 6.32 12.42
C ASN A 19 17.56 5.26 11.64
N ILE A 20 18.13 4.70 10.58
CA ILE A 20 17.50 3.65 9.77
C ILE A 20 17.85 2.29 10.39
N LYS A 21 16.85 1.62 10.96
CA LYS A 21 17.05 0.42 11.79
C LYS A 21 16.62 -0.86 11.09
N ASN A 22 15.58 -0.83 10.28
CA ASN A 22 14.97 -2.03 9.70
C ASN A 22 15.65 -2.42 8.40
N ILE A 23 16.19 -3.65 8.35
CA ILE A 23 16.93 -4.16 7.20
C ILE A 23 16.47 -5.56 6.84
N VAL A 24 16.03 -5.77 5.60
CA VAL A 24 15.66 -7.07 5.05
C VAL A 24 16.79 -7.55 4.12
N VAL A 25 17.35 -8.70 4.43
CA VAL A 25 18.50 -9.26 3.69
C VAL A 25 18.05 -10.50 2.90
N SER A 26 18.24 -10.46 1.58
CA SER A 26 18.27 -11.65 0.75
C SER A 26 19.73 -12.10 0.62
N PRO A 27 20.08 -13.28 1.16
CA PRO A 27 21.48 -13.68 1.33
C PRO A 27 22.19 -13.94 0.01
N GLY A 28 23.43 -13.47 -0.10
CA GLY A 28 24.31 -13.71 -1.24
C GLY A 28 25.77 -13.37 -0.91
N THR A 29 26.69 -13.89 -1.69
CA THR A 29 28.12 -13.71 -1.44
C THR A 29 28.52 -12.23 -1.45
N ARG A 30 27.96 -11.44 -2.38
CA ARG A 30 28.37 -10.04 -2.55
C ARG A 30 27.93 -9.13 -1.42
N ASN A 31 26.75 -9.33 -0.82
CA ASN A 31 26.31 -8.54 0.32
C ASN A 31 26.68 -9.15 1.69
N SER A 32 27.47 -10.22 1.70
CA SER A 32 27.85 -10.91 2.95
C SER A 32 28.60 -10.02 3.94
N GLY A 33 29.50 -9.15 3.46
CA GLY A 33 30.23 -8.20 4.30
C GLY A 33 29.32 -7.21 5.01
N PHE A 34 28.31 -6.71 4.32
CA PHE A 34 27.27 -5.86 4.90
C PHE A 34 26.40 -6.65 5.91
N ALA A 35 25.85 -7.78 5.46
CA ALA A 35 24.96 -8.60 6.29
C ALA A 35 25.65 -9.08 7.60
N ALA A 36 26.89 -9.56 7.53
CA ALA A 36 27.63 -9.98 8.70
C ALA A 36 27.93 -8.83 9.67
N SER A 37 28.17 -7.63 9.16
CA SER A 37 28.40 -6.44 9.99
C SER A 37 27.15 -6.01 10.76
N ILE A 38 26.00 -5.96 10.10
CA ILE A 38 24.75 -5.46 10.71
C ILE A 38 24.09 -6.47 11.64
N GLN A 39 24.19 -7.78 11.37
CA GLN A 39 23.55 -8.81 12.19
C GLN A 39 24.12 -8.88 13.61
N SER A 40 25.34 -8.42 13.83
CA SER A 40 26.01 -8.36 15.14
C SER A 40 25.92 -6.99 15.81
N ASP A 41 25.31 -6.00 15.15
CA ASP A 41 25.10 -4.66 15.71
C ASP A 41 23.67 -4.54 16.27
N PRO A 42 23.47 -4.39 17.58
CA PRO A 42 22.15 -4.35 18.21
C PRO A 42 21.31 -3.12 17.81
N PHE A 43 21.89 -2.16 17.08
CA PHE A 43 21.16 -1.03 16.53
C PHE A 43 20.15 -1.45 15.46
N PHE A 44 20.43 -2.53 14.70
CA PHE A 44 19.64 -2.94 13.55
C PHE A 44 18.66 -4.07 13.86
N ASN A 45 17.45 -3.96 13.31
CA ASN A 45 16.49 -5.05 13.21
C ASN A 45 16.69 -5.74 11.86
N VAL A 46 17.29 -6.93 11.87
CA VAL A 46 17.65 -7.64 10.63
C VAL A 46 16.72 -8.80 10.39
N TYR A 47 16.10 -8.82 9.19
CA TYR A 47 15.20 -9.87 8.74
C TYR A 47 15.81 -10.59 7.54
N SER A 48 15.72 -11.92 7.51
CA SER A 48 16.20 -12.74 6.39
C SER A 48 15.03 -13.25 5.56
N VAL A 49 14.96 -12.87 4.29
CA VAL A 49 13.97 -13.32 3.31
C VAL A 49 14.69 -13.73 2.04
N ILE A 50 14.61 -15.00 1.66
CA ILE A 50 15.45 -15.58 0.59
C ILE A 50 15.06 -15.06 -0.79
N ASP A 51 13.75 -15.05 -1.09
CA ASP A 51 13.19 -14.53 -2.35
C ASP A 51 13.24 -13.00 -2.34
N GLU A 52 13.98 -12.40 -3.25
CA GLU A 52 14.19 -10.94 -3.28
C GLU A 52 12.89 -10.18 -3.57
N ARG A 53 12.01 -10.70 -4.40
CA ARG A 53 10.70 -10.10 -4.64
C ARG A 53 9.89 -10.06 -3.35
N SER A 54 9.78 -11.17 -2.66
CA SER A 54 9.09 -11.28 -1.38
C SER A 54 9.76 -10.40 -0.31
N ALA A 55 11.10 -10.32 -0.30
CA ALA A 55 11.86 -9.44 0.61
C ALA A 55 11.47 -7.96 0.42
N ALA A 56 11.33 -7.53 -0.83
CA ALA A 56 10.97 -6.15 -1.11
C ALA A 56 9.52 -5.82 -0.72
N TYR A 57 8.56 -6.72 -0.96
CA TYR A 57 7.18 -6.55 -0.47
C TYR A 57 7.08 -6.65 1.06
N PHE A 58 7.85 -7.52 1.69
CA PHE A 58 7.96 -7.62 3.14
C PHE A 58 8.43 -6.28 3.74
N ALA A 59 9.49 -5.70 3.17
CA ALA A 59 9.99 -4.38 3.55
C ALA A 59 8.94 -3.28 3.33
N THR A 60 8.18 -3.34 2.23
CA THR A 60 7.07 -2.42 1.96
C THR A 60 6.02 -2.48 3.07
N GLY A 61 5.70 -3.68 3.57
CA GLY A 61 4.78 -3.88 4.70
C GLY A 61 5.30 -3.25 5.99
N ILE A 62 6.56 -3.47 6.34
CA ILE A 62 7.19 -2.85 7.53
C ILE A 62 7.16 -1.32 7.39
N SER A 63 7.62 -0.80 6.26
CA SER A 63 7.70 0.65 6.04
C SER A 63 6.31 1.31 6.05
N PHE A 64 5.30 0.64 5.54
CA PHE A 64 3.93 1.15 5.58
C PHE A 64 3.40 1.27 7.02
N ASP A 65 3.60 0.25 7.85
CA ASP A 65 3.07 0.22 9.22
C ASP A 65 3.84 1.14 10.17
N THR A 66 5.16 1.22 10.03
CA THR A 66 6.03 2.06 10.89
C THR A 66 6.15 3.51 10.41
N GLY A 67 5.98 3.76 9.12
CA GLY A 67 6.28 5.06 8.50
C GLY A 67 7.78 5.33 8.30
N GLU A 68 8.65 4.37 8.69
CA GLU A 68 10.11 4.50 8.65
C GLU A 68 10.69 3.90 7.35
N PRO A 69 11.88 4.35 6.91
CA PRO A 69 12.57 3.74 5.78
C PRO A 69 13.05 2.34 6.14
N VAL A 70 12.98 1.44 5.14
CA VAL A 70 13.48 0.07 5.27
C VAL A 70 14.50 -0.22 4.18
N VAL A 71 15.64 -0.81 4.57
CA VAL A 71 16.66 -1.27 3.63
C VAL A 71 16.32 -2.67 3.15
N ILE A 72 16.39 -2.89 1.84
CA ILE A 72 16.43 -4.23 1.23
C ILE A 72 17.82 -4.46 0.65
N SER A 73 18.45 -5.58 0.95
CA SER A 73 19.81 -5.86 0.51
C SER A 73 19.93 -7.20 -0.20
N CYS A 74 20.51 -7.19 -1.40
CA CYS A 74 20.83 -8.39 -2.16
C CYS A 74 22.10 -8.23 -2.96
N THR A 75 22.53 -9.31 -3.65
CA THR A 75 23.56 -9.24 -4.68
C THR A 75 23.06 -8.51 -5.93
N GLY A 76 23.95 -8.12 -6.80
CA GLY A 76 23.63 -7.65 -8.13
C GLY A 76 22.92 -8.70 -9.01
N ALA A 77 22.94 -8.49 -10.33
CA ALA A 77 22.36 -9.39 -11.32
C ALA A 77 20.85 -9.62 -11.19
N THR A 78 20.38 -10.86 -11.36
CA THR A 78 18.96 -11.22 -11.35
C THR A 78 18.29 -10.90 -10.01
N ALA A 79 18.99 -11.08 -8.90
CA ALA A 79 18.51 -10.76 -7.55
C ALA A 79 17.94 -9.33 -7.47
N SER A 80 18.73 -8.34 -7.87
CA SER A 80 18.29 -6.94 -7.85
C SER A 80 17.12 -6.63 -8.79
N ARG A 81 16.90 -7.43 -9.82
CA ARG A 81 15.76 -7.27 -10.74
C ARG A 81 14.46 -7.82 -10.18
N ASN A 82 14.53 -8.79 -9.28
CA ASN A 82 13.35 -9.26 -8.56
C ASN A 82 12.72 -8.19 -7.66
N TYR A 83 13.43 -7.14 -7.31
CA TYR A 83 12.88 -6.00 -6.56
C TYR A 83 11.90 -5.13 -7.35
N LEU A 84 11.90 -5.21 -8.69
CA LEU A 84 11.24 -4.22 -9.55
C LEU A 84 9.73 -4.09 -9.27
N SER A 85 9.02 -5.19 -9.06
CA SER A 85 7.58 -5.15 -8.79
C SER A 85 7.26 -4.43 -7.49
N ALA A 86 7.98 -4.74 -6.41
CA ALA A 86 7.77 -4.09 -5.12
C ALA A 86 8.28 -2.64 -5.10
N LEU A 87 9.35 -2.33 -5.83
CA LEU A 87 9.82 -0.95 -6.01
C LEU A 87 8.82 -0.13 -6.81
N THR A 88 8.16 -0.70 -7.82
CA THR A 88 7.04 -0.07 -8.53
C THR A 88 5.91 0.25 -7.56
N GLU A 89 5.49 -0.70 -6.74
CA GLU A 89 4.49 -0.48 -5.69
C GLU A 89 4.90 0.65 -4.74
N ALA A 90 6.12 0.59 -4.21
CA ALA A 90 6.66 1.58 -3.29
C ALA A 90 6.77 2.99 -3.93
N TYR A 91 7.13 3.05 -5.22
CA TYR A 91 7.24 4.32 -5.96
C TYR A 91 5.89 5.04 -6.06
N TYR A 92 4.84 4.34 -6.47
CA TYR A 92 3.51 4.93 -6.63
C TYR A 92 2.81 5.23 -5.30
N ARG A 93 3.21 4.56 -4.23
CA ARG A 93 2.68 4.80 -2.87
C ARG A 93 3.58 5.70 -2.01
N ASN A 94 4.70 6.18 -2.55
CA ASN A 94 5.66 7.02 -1.82
C ASN A 94 6.18 6.36 -0.52
N ILE A 95 6.40 5.03 -0.58
CA ILE A 95 6.90 4.26 0.56
C ILE A 95 8.43 4.30 0.54
N PRO A 96 9.10 4.71 1.62
CA PRO A 96 10.55 4.86 1.66
C PRO A 96 11.25 3.50 1.75
N ILE A 97 11.73 3.01 0.61
CA ILE A 97 12.53 1.78 0.52
C ILE A 97 13.93 2.12 0.01
N ILE A 98 14.95 1.57 0.62
CA ILE A 98 16.35 1.73 0.23
C ILE A 98 16.82 0.40 -0.36
N ALA A 99 16.87 0.30 -1.69
CA ALA A 99 17.44 -0.86 -2.36
C ALA A 99 18.97 -0.73 -2.35
N LEU A 100 19.62 -1.50 -1.48
CA LEU A 100 21.07 -1.56 -1.33
C LEU A 100 21.60 -2.82 -1.99
N THR A 101 22.23 -2.67 -3.16
CA THR A 101 22.72 -3.80 -3.95
C THR A 101 24.23 -3.85 -3.96
N PHE A 102 24.78 -5.07 -4.02
CA PHE A 102 26.21 -5.33 -4.07
C PHE A 102 26.56 -6.02 -5.39
N ALA A 103 27.25 -5.31 -6.27
CA ALA A 103 27.55 -5.74 -7.63
C ALA A 103 29.06 -5.86 -7.91
N HIS A 104 29.41 -6.14 -9.14
CA HIS A 104 30.76 -6.01 -9.65
C HIS A 104 31.02 -4.56 -10.11
N GLU A 105 32.31 -4.18 -10.19
CA GLU A 105 32.74 -2.92 -10.80
C GLU A 105 32.26 -2.84 -12.26
N VAL A 106 31.84 -1.65 -12.68
CA VAL A 106 31.26 -1.41 -14.01
C VAL A 106 32.17 -1.85 -15.16
N GLY A 107 33.49 -1.78 -14.99
CA GLY A 107 34.49 -2.22 -15.99
C GLY A 107 34.41 -3.71 -16.36
N ASN A 108 33.72 -4.53 -15.57
CA ASN A 108 33.52 -5.96 -15.82
C ASN A 108 32.32 -6.27 -16.72
N ALA A 109 31.58 -5.26 -17.20
CA ALA A 109 30.33 -5.44 -17.95
C ALA A 109 30.50 -6.30 -19.24
N TYR A 110 31.65 -6.23 -19.87
CA TYR A 110 31.92 -6.89 -21.15
C TYR A 110 32.94 -8.04 -21.06
N ASN A 111 33.29 -8.48 -19.85
CA ASN A 111 34.33 -9.48 -19.61
C ASN A 111 33.77 -10.88 -19.31
N TYR A 112 32.55 -11.19 -19.71
CA TYR A 112 31.85 -12.45 -19.35
C TYR A 112 31.89 -12.77 -17.85
N ALA A 113 32.04 -11.73 -16.99
CA ALA A 113 32.02 -11.91 -15.55
C ALA A 113 30.63 -12.40 -15.13
N PRO A 114 30.52 -13.49 -14.37
CA PRO A 114 29.23 -13.98 -13.92
C PRO A 114 28.55 -12.95 -13.02
N GLN A 115 27.21 -12.91 -13.04
CA GLN A 115 26.40 -11.99 -12.24
C GLN A 115 26.64 -10.49 -12.52
N HIS A 116 27.06 -10.14 -13.71
CA HIS A 116 27.19 -8.76 -14.15
C HIS A 116 26.02 -8.40 -15.08
N LEU A 117 25.35 -7.27 -14.78
CA LEU A 117 24.27 -6.73 -15.60
C LEU A 117 24.57 -5.29 -15.97
N ASP A 118 24.25 -4.91 -17.21
CA ASP A 118 24.17 -3.51 -17.59
C ASP A 118 22.97 -2.86 -16.89
N ARG A 119 23.23 -1.85 -16.06
CA ARG A 119 22.23 -1.08 -15.30
C ARG A 119 22.10 0.35 -15.80
N SER A 120 22.70 0.67 -16.95
CA SER A 120 22.65 2.02 -17.53
C SER A 120 21.23 2.44 -17.89
N ILE A 121 20.36 1.48 -18.24
CA ILE A 121 18.96 1.69 -18.55
C ILE A 121 18.09 1.00 -17.50
N SER A 122 17.28 1.76 -16.78
CA SER A 122 16.28 1.25 -15.84
C SER A 122 14.96 1.98 -16.04
N GLN A 123 13.85 1.34 -15.63
CA GLN A 123 12.57 2.02 -15.58
C GLN A 123 12.69 3.29 -14.71
N ASN A 124 12.05 4.37 -15.15
CA ASN A 124 12.09 5.65 -14.45
C ASN A 124 11.12 5.72 -13.26
N ASP A 125 10.18 4.78 -13.16
CA ASP A 125 9.09 4.76 -12.20
C ASP A 125 9.22 3.70 -11.09
N ILE A 126 10.45 3.27 -10.81
CA ILE A 126 10.76 2.33 -9.72
C ILE A 126 11.62 2.96 -8.61
N LYS A 127 12.13 4.17 -8.83
CA LYS A 127 13.05 4.83 -7.89
C LYS A 127 13.07 6.34 -8.09
N LEU A 128 13.32 7.08 -7.01
CA LEU A 128 13.52 8.53 -7.05
C LEU A 128 14.92 8.91 -7.49
N CYS A 129 15.91 8.10 -7.15
CA CYS A 129 17.27 8.22 -7.65
C CYS A 129 18.03 6.89 -7.55
N SER A 130 19.13 6.82 -8.27
CA SER A 130 20.08 5.73 -8.19
C SER A 130 21.48 6.32 -8.07
N VAL A 131 22.27 5.78 -7.14
CA VAL A 131 23.66 6.18 -6.94
C VAL A 131 24.56 4.94 -6.95
N VAL A 132 25.72 5.07 -7.58
CA VAL A 132 26.79 4.10 -7.50
C VAL A 132 27.88 4.70 -6.63
N LEU A 133 28.21 4.04 -5.53
CA LEU A 133 29.17 4.58 -4.58
C LEU A 133 30.61 4.38 -5.06
N PRO A 134 31.49 5.38 -4.90
CA PRO A 134 32.90 5.24 -5.18
C PRO A 134 33.58 4.33 -4.15
N LYS A 135 34.69 3.71 -4.54
CA LYS A 135 35.58 3.08 -3.58
C LYS A 135 36.22 4.12 -2.67
N VAL A 136 36.01 3.98 -1.38
CA VAL A 136 36.58 4.89 -0.39
C VAL A 136 38.02 4.48 -0.08
N VAL A 137 38.97 5.22 -0.60
CA VAL A 137 40.41 5.01 -0.42
C VAL A 137 41.12 6.20 0.24
N ASP A 138 40.48 7.34 0.24
CA ASP A 138 40.99 8.60 0.78
C ASP A 138 39.87 9.54 1.24
N ASN A 139 40.23 10.72 1.76
CA ASN A 139 39.27 11.70 2.24
C ASN A 139 38.43 12.33 1.11
N LYS A 140 38.87 12.31 -0.15
CA LYS A 140 38.12 12.85 -1.28
C LYS A 140 37.01 11.87 -1.67
N SER A 141 37.34 10.63 -1.91
CA SER A 141 36.39 9.56 -2.24
C SER A 141 35.38 9.31 -1.10
N ARG A 142 35.82 9.48 0.16
CA ARG A 142 34.93 9.43 1.31
C ARG A 142 33.88 10.53 1.28
N ARG A 143 34.25 11.78 1.03
CA ARG A 143 33.30 12.91 0.93
C ARG A 143 32.33 12.71 -0.22
N GLU A 144 32.79 12.18 -1.35
CA GLU A 144 31.92 11.85 -2.48
C GLU A 144 30.91 10.74 -2.12
N CYS A 145 31.35 9.70 -1.43
CA CYS A 145 30.50 8.64 -0.93
C CYS A 145 29.42 9.17 0.04
N GLU A 146 29.82 10.00 1.02
CA GLU A 146 28.92 10.65 1.97
C GLU A 146 27.90 11.56 1.25
N LEU A 147 28.33 12.31 0.23
CA LEU A 147 27.44 13.15 -0.58
C LEU A 147 26.37 12.33 -1.30
N LEU A 148 26.76 11.27 -2.00
CA LEU A 148 25.83 10.41 -2.73
C LEU A 148 24.84 9.70 -1.80
N LEU A 149 25.30 9.26 -0.63
CA LEU A 149 24.43 8.70 0.39
C LEU A 149 23.44 9.74 0.95
N ASN A 150 23.91 10.95 1.24
CA ASN A 150 23.02 12.03 1.67
C ASN A 150 21.95 12.34 0.61
N VAL A 151 22.32 12.41 -0.68
CA VAL A 151 21.35 12.61 -1.78
C VAL A 151 20.31 11.50 -1.83
N ALA A 152 20.74 10.25 -1.75
CA ALA A 152 19.81 9.11 -1.81
C ALA A 152 18.91 9.06 -0.59
N LEU A 153 19.48 9.13 0.62
CA LEU A 153 18.73 9.02 1.87
C LEU A 153 17.75 10.18 2.08
N THR A 154 18.14 11.41 1.73
CA THR A 154 17.21 12.55 1.82
C THR A 154 16.04 12.42 0.85
N LYS A 155 16.28 12.00 -0.40
CA LYS A 155 15.19 11.73 -1.36
C LYS A 155 14.27 10.59 -0.92
N CYS A 156 14.83 9.57 -0.24
CA CYS A 156 14.04 8.48 0.31
C CYS A 156 13.10 8.94 1.43
N MET A 157 13.60 9.80 2.33
CA MET A 157 12.96 10.08 3.62
C MET A 157 12.14 11.35 3.66
N TYR A 158 12.41 12.33 2.80
CA TYR A 158 11.82 13.66 2.86
C TYR A 158 11.16 14.06 1.54
N GLY A 159 10.28 15.06 1.60
CA GLY A 159 9.49 15.50 0.46
C GLY A 159 8.54 14.41 -0.02
N ARG A 160 8.64 14.06 -1.30
CA ARG A 160 7.82 13.00 -1.91
C ARG A 160 7.93 11.68 -1.17
N LYS A 161 9.10 11.36 -0.57
CA LYS A 161 9.48 10.03 -0.11
C LYS A 161 9.34 8.95 -1.19
N GLY A 162 9.99 7.84 -1.02
CA GLY A 162 9.87 6.75 -1.98
C GLY A 162 11.16 5.95 -2.14
N PRO A 163 11.16 4.96 -3.04
CA PRO A 163 12.30 4.08 -3.18
C PRO A 163 13.50 4.76 -3.81
N VAL A 164 14.68 4.39 -3.33
CA VAL A 164 15.99 4.78 -3.88
C VAL A 164 16.87 3.57 -4.06
N HIS A 165 17.82 3.64 -4.98
CA HIS A 165 18.78 2.59 -5.24
C HIS A 165 20.20 3.07 -4.94
N ILE A 166 20.92 2.30 -4.12
CA ILE A 166 22.32 2.50 -3.76
C ILE A 166 23.08 1.25 -4.17
N ASP A 167 24.06 1.40 -5.03
CA ASP A 167 24.88 0.29 -5.52
C ASP A 167 26.31 0.38 -4.97
N VAL A 168 26.79 -0.74 -4.41
CA VAL A 168 28.14 -0.91 -3.88
C VAL A 168 28.85 -1.97 -4.68
N ALA A 169 30.01 -1.63 -5.24
CA ALA A 169 30.77 -2.53 -6.14
C ALA A 169 31.91 -3.29 -5.43
N TYR A 170 32.00 -3.20 -4.11
CA TYR A 170 33.17 -3.66 -3.36
C TYR A 170 32.81 -4.72 -2.31
N LEU A 171 33.69 -5.70 -2.15
CA LEU A 171 33.52 -6.81 -1.22
C LEU A 171 34.63 -6.81 -0.16
N GLY A 172 34.22 -6.69 1.10
CA GLY A 172 35.11 -6.93 2.23
C GLY A 172 35.14 -8.41 2.62
N VAL A 173 36.30 -8.89 3.01
CA VAL A 173 36.52 -10.30 3.36
C VAL A 173 36.94 -10.51 4.82
N LYS A 174 37.29 -9.45 5.54
CA LYS A 174 37.70 -9.51 6.95
C LYS A 174 36.70 -8.75 7.83
N PHE A 175 36.55 -9.23 9.05
CA PHE A 175 35.66 -8.63 10.05
C PHE A 175 36.49 -8.28 11.29
N ASN A 176 37.32 -7.27 11.18
CA ASN A 176 38.30 -6.87 12.20
C ASN A 176 38.21 -5.38 12.59
N VAL A 177 37.20 -4.65 12.05
CA VAL A 177 37.05 -3.23 12.37
C VAL A 177 36.11 -3.07 13.56
N PRO A 178 36.58 -2.54 14.71
CA PRO A 178 35.77 -2.44 15.92
C PRO A 178 34.78 -1.26 15.87
N ASN A 179 35.14 -0.18 15.21
CA ASN A 179 34.36 1.07 15.20
C ASN A 179 34.13 1.56 13.77
N LEU A 180 32.92 2.03 13.50
CA LEU A 180 32.58 2.68 12.25
C LEU A 180 33.22 4.09 12.17
N PRO A 181 33.48 4.58 10.96
CA PRO A 181 33.96 5.96 10.77
C PRO A 181 32.87 6.96 11.17
N SER A 182 33.27 8.14 11.63
CA SER A 182 32.36 9.27 11.76
C SER A 182 31.93 9.75 10.38
N VAL A 183 30.66 10.13 10.20
CA VAL A 183 30.09 10.57 8.91
C VAL A 183 29.32 11.88 9.08
N LYS A 184 29.19 12.62 7.98
CA LYS A 184 28.44 13.88 7.96
C LYS A 184 27.06 13.66 7.34
N LYS A 185 26.03 13.66 8.21
CA LYS A 185 24.62 13.67 7.79
C LYS A 185 24.22 15.05 7.27
N ALA A 186 23.55 15.13 6.12
CA ALA A 186 22.96 16.36 5.63
C ALA A 186 21.76 16.79 6.48
N LYS A 187 21.64 18.11 6.76
CA LYS A 187 20.42 18.70 7.32
C LYS A 187 19.45 18.92 6.17
N TYR A 188 18.29 18.24 6.21
CA TYR A 188 17.19 18.51 5.30
C TYR A 188 16.42 19.73 5.81
N THR A 189 16.24 20.73 4.96
CA THR A 189 15.37 21.87 5.22
C THR A 189 14.18 21.73 4.29
N SER A 190 13.02 21.48 4.86
CA SER A 190 11.75 21.43 4.16
C SER A 190 11.40 22.83 3.67
N VAL A 191 11.14 22.98 2.39
CA VAL A 191 10.62 24.21 1.82
C VAL A 191 9.11 24.16 1.93
N TYR A 192 8.63 24.65 3.05
CA TYR A 192 7.20 24.86 3.20
C TYR A 192 6.95 26.33 3.10
N ASP A 193 6.27 26.70 2.11
CA ASP A 193 5.83 27.99 2.13
C ASP A 193 4.53 28.11 1.53
N LEU A 194 3.60 28.59 2.38
CA LEU A 194 3.54 29.67 1.79
C LEU A 194 2.31 30.13 1.15
N LEU A 195 1.25 29.82 1.75
CA LEU A 195 0.09 30.64 1.45
C LEU A 195 0.14 31.87 2.35
N ASN A 196 0.35 33.01 1.74
CA ASN A 196 0.13 34.31 2.37
C ASN A 196 -1.36 34.39 2.79
N LEU A 197 -1.67 35.00 3.92
CA LEU A 197 -3.02 35.07 4.46
C LEU A 197 -4.03 35.68 3.46
N GLU A 198 -3.65 36.74 2.76
CA GLU A 198 -4.45 37.38 1.72
C GLU A 198 -4.80 36.40 0.59
N THR A 199 -3.80 35.65 0.12
CA THR A 199 -4.00 34.59 -0.88
C THR A 199 -4.94 33.48 -0.40
N ILE A 200 -4.86 33.10 0.89
CA ILE A 200 -5.78 32.10 1.46
C ILE A 200 -7.21 32.63 1.46
N CYS A 201 -7.42 33.89 1.81
CA CYS A 201 -8.75 34.51 1.80
C CYS A 201 -9.33 34.52 0.38
N GLU A 202 -8.57 34.97 -0.62
CA GLU A 202 -8.99 34.96 -2.02
C GLU A 202 -9.37 33.56 -2.52
N ILE A 203 -8.58 32.55 -2.15
CA ILE A 203 -8.87 31.16 -2.55
C ILE A 203 -10.09 30.62 -1.82
N ALA A 204 -10.29 30.99 -0.55
CA ALA A 204 -11.44 30.54 0.24
C ALA A 204 -12.77 31.09 -0.33
N GLU A 205 -12.77 32.32 -0.86
CA GLU A 205 -13.92 32.90 -1.56
C GLU A 205 -14.34 32.08 -2.79
N GLU A 206 -13.36 31.44 -3.48
CA GLU A 206 -13.70 30.57 -4.63
C GLU A 206 -14.49 29.31 -4.25
N LEU A 207 -14.48 28.92 -2.98
CA LEU A 207 -15.26 27.79 -2.46
C LEU A 207 -16.73 28.15 -2.16
N GLU A 208 -17.07 29.42 -2.13
CA GLU A 208 -18.42 29.88 -1.84
C GLU A 208 -19.39 29.53 -2.99
N ASN A 209 -20.61 29.12 -2.60
CA ASN A 209 -21.66 28.71 -3.56
C ASN A 209 -21.25 27.54 -4.49
N LYS A 210 -20.29 26.74 -4.09
CA LYS A 210 -19.81 25.54 -4.82
C LYS A 210 -20.13 24.26 -4.07
N LYS A 211 -20.37 23.19 -4.82
CA LYS A 211 -20.38 21.82 -4.31
C LYS A 211 -18.92 21.37 -4.13
N ILE A 212 -18.47 21.29 -2.91
CA ILE A 212 -17.09 20.91 -2.58
C ILE A 212 -17.07 19.46 -2.16
N GLY A 213 -16.24 18.63 -2.81
CA GLY A 213 -15.93 17.28 -2.38
C GLY A 213 -14.49 17.19 -1.88
N VAL A 214 -14.23 16.29 -0.95
CA VAL A 214 -12.87 15.87 -0.58
C VAL A 214 -12.70 14.43 -1.02
N PHE A 215 -11.66 14.14 -1.76
CA PHE A 215 -11.27 12.78 -2.12
C PHE A 215 -9.98 12.42 -1.42
N ILE A 216 -9.99 11.29 -0.71
CA ILE A 216 -8.80 10.75 -0.06
C ILE A 216 -8.50 9.39 -0.68
N GLY A 217 -7.44 9.33 -1.46
CA GLY A 217 -6.90 8.06 -1.96
C GLY A 217 -6.23 7.24 -0.86
N GLU A 218 -5.41 6.27 -1.22
CA GLU A 218 -4.61 5.52 -0.26
C GLU A 218 -3.81 6.50 0.60
N HIS A 219 -3.89 6.30 1.91
CA HIS A 219 -3.24 7.16 2.88
C HIS A 219 -2.72 6.34 4.07
N ARG A 220 -1.63 6.79 4.67
CA ARG A 220 -1.16 6.24 5.94
C ARG A 220 -2.18 6.57 7.04
N LYS A 221 -1.99 5.96 8.20
CA LYS A 221 -2.76 6.33 9.38
C LYS A 221 -2.62 7.85 9.63
N PHE A 222 -3.75 8.53 9.71
CA PHE A 222 -3.80 9.95 10.01
C PHE A 222 -3.28 10.26 11.41
N SER A 223 -2.58 11.39 11.56
CA SER A 223 -2.42 12.02 12.86
C SER A 223 -3.79 12.46 13.39
N ASN A 224 -3.94 12.52 14.71
CA ASN A 224 -5.18 13.03 15.30
C ASN A 224 -5.46 14.48 14.87
N LEU A 225 -4.39 15.27 14.68
CA LEU A 225 -4.49 16.64 14.23
C LEU A 225 -5.08 16.72 12.82
N LEU A 226 -4.47 16.04 11.84
CA LEU A 226 -4.95 16.05 10.46
C LEU A 226 -6.37 15.50 10.34
N LEU A 227 -6.68 14.40 11.06
CA LEU A 227 -8.04 13.85 11.09
C LEU A 227 -9.06 14.89 11.60
N THR A 228 -8.72 15.65 12.64
CA THR A 228 -9.57 16.70 13.18
C THR A 228 -9.73 17.84 12.17
N GLN A 229 -8.64 18.30 11.57
CA GLN A 229 -8.66 19.38 10.58
C GLN A 229 -9.50 19.03 9.34
N ILE A 230 -9.33 17.82 8.78
CA ILE A 230 -10.18 17.36 7.65
C ILE A 230 -11.64 17.28 8.08
N SER A 231 -11.92 16.78 9.29
CA SER A 231 -13.30 16.71 9.81
C SER A 231 -13.92 18.09 10.00
N GLN A 232 -13.17 19.06 10.50
CA GLN A 232 -13.60 20.45 10.65
C GLN A 232 -13.84 21.10 9.29
N PHE A 233 -12.93 20.88 8.32
CA PHE A 233 -13.11 21.34 6.94
C PHE A 233 -14.38 20.75 6.32
N ALA A 234 -14.55 19.43 6.39
CA ALA A 234 -15.71 18.75 5.85
C ALA A 234 -17.03 19.24 6.46
N LYS A 235 -17.01 19.60 7.75
CA LYS A 235 -18.16 20.16 8.45
C LYS A 235 -18.42 21.62 8.03
N LYS A 236 -17.37 22.46 8.00
CA LYS A 236 -17.47 23.88 7.64
C LYS A 236 -18.01 24.07 6.22
N TYR A 237 -17.47 23.32 5.26
CA TYR A 237 -17.79 23.43 3.83
C TYR A 237 -18.91 22.47 3.39
N HIS A 238 -19.57 21.76 4.30
CA HIS A 238 -20.57 20.71 3.99
C HIS A 238 -20.09 19.71 2.92
N ALA A 239 -18.80 19.39 2.94
CA ALA A 239 -18.15 18.57 1.95
C ALA A 239 -18.26 17.07 2.28
N PRO A 240 -18.75 16.22 1.38
CA PRO A 240 -18.60 14.77 1.49
C PRO A 240 -17.13 14.40 1.37
N VAL A 241 -16.68 13.43 2.17
CA VAL A 241 -15.32 12.90 2.10
C VAL A 241 -15.36 11.52 1.45
N PHE A 242 -15.06 11.47 0.16
CA PHE A 242 -15.07 10.26 -0.65
C PHE A 242 -13.80 9.44 -0.41
N VAL A 243 -13.99 8.20 0.00
CA VAL A 243 -12.89 7.31 0.41
C VAL A 243 -13.13 5.88 -0.03
N ASP A 244 -12.04 5.11 -0.12
CA ASP A 244 -12.09 3.67 0.10
C ASP A 244 -11.43 3.33 1.44
N HIS A 245 -11.39 2.06 1.83
CA HIS A 245 -10.82 1.68 3.12
C HIS A 245 -9.31 1.94 3.21
N THR A 246 -8.59 1.99 2.08
CA THR A 246 -7.15 2.26 2.06
C THR A 246 -6.80 3.70 2.40
N SER A 247 -7.78 4.60 2.40
CA SER A 247 -7.61 5.98 2.86
C SER A 247 -7.35 6.08 4.36
N ASN A 248 -7.80 5.10 5.15
CA ASN A 248 -7.73 5.12 6.61
C ASN A 248 -8.44 6.32 7.28
N TYR A 249 -9.38 6.95 6.60
CA TYR A 249 -10.16 8.08 7.12
C TYR A 249 -11.38 7.60 7.92
N TYR A 250 -11.53 8.12 9.14
CA TYR A 250 -12.63 7.81 10.07
C TYR A 250 -13.28 9.09 10.65
N GLY A 251 -13.20 10.18 9.91
CA GLY A 251 -13.76 11.48 10.32
C GLY A 251 -15.18 11.72 9.82
N GLU A 252 -15.59 12.99 9.93
CA GLU A 252 -16.91 13.48 9.54
C GLU A 252 -17.15 13.33 8.02
N ASN A 253 -18.42 13.25 7.66
CA ASN A 253 -18.89 13.21 6.27
C ASN A 253 -18.24 12.12 5.38
N LYS A 254 -17.71 11.04 6.00
CA LYS A 254 -17.14 9.89 5.31
C LYS A 254 -18.16 9.20 4.41
N ILE A 255 -17.80 8.97 3.16
CA ILE A 255 -18.58 8.24 2.16
C ILE A 255 -17.69 7.20 1.49
N LEU A 256 -18.06 5.92 1.58
CA LEU A 256 -17.36 4.86 0.87
C LEU A 256 -17.77 4.86 -0.61
N ILE A 257 -16.80 5.02 -1.51
CA ILE A 257 -17.04 5.08 -2.96
C ILE A 257 -17.72 3.80 -3.47
N GLY A 258 -17.45 2.66 -2.86
CA GLY A 258 -18.10 1.39 -3.20
C GLY A 258 -19.61 1.37 -2.98
N GLN A 259 -20.12 2.23 -2.09
CA GLN A 259 -21.56 2.35 -1.80
C GLN A 259 -22.30 3.26 -2.77
N ILE A 260 -21.58 4.08 -3.54
CA ILE A 260 -22.16 5.02 -4.48
C ILE A 260 -22.38 4.30 -5.81
N SER A 261 -23.62 4.31 -6.31
CA SER A 261 -23.91 3.71 -7.61
C SER A 261 -23.30 4.52 -8.75
N ASP A 262 -23.03 3.83 -9.86
CA ASP A 262 -22.58 4.48 -11.09
C ASP A 262 -23.56 5.59 -11.57
N ILE A 263 -24.82 5.54 -11.16
CA ILE A 263 -25.87 6.51 -11.53
C ILE A 263 -25.78 7.76 -10.65
N CYS A 264 -25.65 7.60 -9.36
CA CYS A 264 -25.51 8.72 -8.42
C CYS A 264 -24.32 9.63 -8.77
N LEU A 265 -23.18 9.03 -9.12
CA LEU A 265 -21.98 9.76 -9.49
C LEU A 265 -22.08 10.58 -10.78
N THR A 266 -23.06 10.29 -11.65
CA THR A 266 -23.26 11.05 -12.90
C THR A 266 -24.22 12.22 -12.78
N GLN A 267 -25.07 12.24 -11.77
CA GLN A 267 -26.11 13.24 -11.57
C GLN A 267 -25.76 14.33 -10.56
N ASN A 268 -24.89 14.01 -9.61
CA ASN A 268 -24.54 14.93 -8.53
C ASN A 268 -23.01 14.93 -8.29
N ILE A 269 -22.28 15.51 -9.25
CA ILE A 269 -20.82 15.69 -9.17
C ILE A 269 -20.48 17.00 -8.44
N PRO A 270 -19.31 17.07 -7.76
CA PRO A 270 -18.86 18.33 -7.16
C PRO A 270 -18.39 19.32 -8.23
N ASP A 271 -18.42 20.61 -7.90
CA ASP A 271 -17.79 21.65 -8.71
C ASP A 271 -16.28 21.63 -8.50
N ILE A 272 -15.86 21.45 -7.22
CA ILE A 272 -14.45 21.41 -6.83
C ILE A 272 -14.20 20.14 -6.02
N MET A 273 -13.14 19.41 -6.38
CA MET A 273 -12.65 18.25 -5.63
C MET A 273 -11.28 18.55 -5.01
N ILE A 274 -11.23 18.61 -3.69
CA ILE A 274 -9.98 18.63 -2.93
C ILE A 274 -9.42 17.20 -2.95
N ASP A 275 -8.27 17.01 -3.58
CA ASP A 275 -7.67 15.68 -3.80
C ASP A 275 -6.39 15.51 -2.99
N ILE A 276 -6.37 14.52 -2.09
CA ILE A 276 -5.22 14.13 -1.28
C ILE A 276 -4.97 12.62 -1.34
N GLY A 277 -3.84 12.20 -0.80
CA GLY A 277 -3.45 10.79 -0.75
C GLY A 277 -3.02 10.20 -2.09
N GLY A 278 -2.86 8.88 -2.11
CA GLY A 278 -2.34 8.08 -3.21
C GLY A 278 -3.43 7.49 -4.13
N ILE A 279 -3.10 6.37 -4.77
CA ILE A 279 -3.98 5.65 -5.70
C ILE A 279 -5.11 4.97 -4.91
N SER A 280 -6.35 5.06 -5.41
CA SER A 280 -7.45 4.23 -4.93
C SER A 280 -7.65 3.03 -5.84
N GLY A 281 -7.93 1.88 -5.26
CA GLY A 281 -8.22 0.65 -6.00
C GLY A 281 -9.65 0.54 -6.54
N GLN A 282 -10.48 1.56 -6.32
CA GLN A 282 -11.89 1.56 -6.71
C GLN A 282 -12.08 2.19 -8.11
N TYR A 283 -12.66 1.45 -9.06
CA TYR A 283 -12.82 1.94 -10.44
C TYR A 283 -13.77 3.12 -10.61
N SER A 284 -14.84 3.17 -9.82
CA SER A 284 -15.84 4.25 -9.91
C SER A 284 -15.30 5.63 -9.55
N GLN A 285 -14.11 5.71 -8.96
CA GLN A 285 -13.49 6.99 -8.62
C GLN A 285 -13.31 7.94 -9.80
N SER A 286 -12.98 7.42 -11.00
CA SER A 286 -12.76 8.26 -12.18
C SER A 286 -13.96 9.13 -12.55
N ARG A 287 -15.17 8.66 -12.25
CA ARG A 287 -16.41 9.41 -12.50
C ARG A 287 -16.60 10.59 -11.58
N LEU A 288 -16.10 10.51 -10.34
CA LEU A 288 -16.12 11.63 -9.40
C LEU A 288 -15.30 12.83 -9.87
N PHE A 289 -14.38 12.62 -10.81
CA PHE A 289 -13.50 13.65 -11.34
C PHE A 289 -13.85 14.08 -12.76
N GLU A 290 -14.85 13.49 -13.38
CA GLU A 290 -15.23 13.82 -14.75
C GLU A 290 -15.84 15.22 -14.81
N ASN A 291 -15.19 16.13 -15.53
CA ASN A 291 -15.56 17.55 -15.65
C ASN A 291 -15.55 18.34 -14.33
N VAL A 292 -14.68 17.98 -13.40
CA VAL A 292 -14.54 18.60 -12.07
C VAL A 292 -13.23 19.38 -12.00
N ASP A 293 -13.27 20.54 -11.37
CA ASP A 293 -12.07 21.28 -10.99
C ASP A 293 -11.36 20.59 -9.83
N VAL A 294 -10.13 20.13 -10.06
CA VAL A 294 -9.36 19.40 -9.06
C VAL A 294 -8.34 20.31 -8.39
N TRP A 295 -8.44 20.41 -7.08
CA TRP A 295 -7.44 21.05 -6.24
C TRP A 295 -6.58 19.98 -5.58
N ARG A 296 -5.40 19.77 -6.13
CA ARG A 296 -4.45 18.77 -5.61
C ARG A 296 -3.58 19.36 -4.53
N ILE A 297 -3.58 18.77 -3.34
CA ILE A 297 -2.66 19.10 -2.25
C ILE A 297 -1.59 18.00 -2.18
N SER A 298 -0.33 18.37 -2.27
CA SER A 298 0.79 17.43 -2.17
C SER A 298 2.12 18.18 -1.99
N GLU A 299 2.96 17.72 -1.08
CA GLU A 299 4.34 18.18 -0.89
C GLU A 299 5.36 17.47 -1.81
N MET A 300 4.89 16.78 -2.85
CA MET A 300 5.75 15.89 -3.67
C MET A 300 6.51 16.61 -4.79
N GLY A 301 6.22 17.89 -5.06
CA GLY A 301 6.79 18.59 -6.21
C GLY A 301 6.39 18.01 -7.58
N GLU A 302 5.47 17.05 -7.64
CA GLU A 302 5.00 16.42 -8.87
C GLU A 302 3.49 16.55 -9.02
N ILE A 303 3.05 17.04 -10.17
CA ILE A 303 1.64 17.04 -10.54
C ILE A 303 1.25 15.65 -11.03
N ARG A 304 0.45 14.95 -10.23
CA ARG A 304 -0.18 13.69 -10.63
C ARG A 304 -1.69 13.86 -10.67
N GLN A 305 -2.26 13.59 -11.83
CA GLN A 305 -3.69 13.75 -12.09
C GLN A 305 -4.38 12.39 -12.09
N ARG A 306 -5.55 12.28 -11.43
CA ARG A 306 -6.42 11.09 -11.49
C ARG A 306 -7.24 11.11 -12.79
N ALA A 307 -8.35 11.79 -12.75
CA ALA A 307 -9.18 12.19 -13.86
C ALA A 307 -9.61 13.63 -13.58
N GLY A 308 -10.27 14.30 -14.50
CA GLY A 308 -10.61 15.71 -14.36
C GLY A 308 -9.44 16.64 -14.71
N SER A 309 -9.57 17.92 -14.42
CA SER A 309 -8.54 18.92 -14.67
C SER A 309 -8.00 19.48 -13.37
N ILE A 310 -6.71 19.32 -13.12
CA ILE A 310 -6.08 20.01 -11.99
C ILE A 310 -6.07 21.50 -12.31
N THR A 311 -6.88 22.26 -11.60
CA THR A 311 -6.95 23.73 -11.71
C THR A 311 -6.11 24.42 -10.64
N ARG A 312 -5.80 23.72 -9.52
CA ARG A 312 -4.87 24.20 -8.50
C ARG A 312 -4.00 23.07 -7.97
N TYR A 313 -2.73 23.36 -7.74
CA TYR A 313 -1.77 22.49 -7.06
C TYR A 313 -1.21 23.23 -5.85
N PHE A 314 -1.34 22.65 -4.68
CA PHE A 314 -0.79 23.18 -3.44
C PHE A 314 0.43 22.35 -3.04
N ASP A 315 1.63 22.96 -3.16
CA ASP A 315 2.89 22.35 -2.74
C ASP A 315 3.10 22.60 -1.25
N CYS A 316 2.28 21.95 -0.45
CA CYS A 316 2.31 22.04 0.99
C CYS A 316 1.84 20.75 1.63
N ARG A 317 2.07 20.62 2.95
CA ARG A 317 1.50 19.53 3.74
C ARG A 317 -0.01 19.67 3.86
N GLU A 318 -0.67 18.52 3.90
CA GLU A 318 -2.12 18.43 4.06
C GLU A 318 -2.59 19.14 5.34
N GLU A 319 -1.85 18.94 6.48
CA GLU A 319 -2.15 19.63 7.73
C GLU A 319 -2.19 21.14 7.57
N PHE A 320 -1.21 21.71 6.86
CA PHE A 320 -1.13 23.15 6.66
C PHE A 320 -2.32 23.66 5.83
N PHE A 321 -2.65 22.98 4.74
CA PHE A 321 -3.81 23.34 3.92
C PHE A 321 -5.11 23.34 4.75
N PHE A 322 -5.43 22.22 5.39
CA PHE A 322 -6.68 22.10 6.13
C PHE A 322 -6.76 23.06 7.32
N GLU A 323 -5.65 23.28 8.04
CA GLU A 323 -5.57 24.27 9.11
C GLU A 323 -5.99 25.64 8.60
N LYS A 324 -5.35 26.14 7.53
CA LYS A 324 -5.59 27.47 7.01
C LYS A 324 -7.02 27.66 6.50
N PHE A 325 -7.55 26.68 5.77
CA PHE A 325 -8.92 26.74 5.28
C PHE A 325 -10.01 26.53 6.36
N VAL A 326 -9.66 25.96 7.49
CA VAL A 326 -10.54 25.92 8.68
C VAL A 326 -10.55 27.25 9.41
N GLU A 327 -9.38 27.88 9.57
CA GLU A 327 -9.18 29.14 10.30
C GLU A 327 -9.72 30.39 9.59
N VAL A 328 -9.69 30.40 8.25
CA VAL A 328 -10.10 31.57 7.47
C VAL A 328 -11.58 31.88 7.71
N GLU A 329 -11.91 33.13 8.04
CA GLU A 329 -13.28 33.59 8.12
C GLU A 329 -13.86 33.78 6.72
N THR A 330 -15.09 33.31 6.50
CA THR A 330 -15.82 33.41 5.23
C THR A 330 -17.27 33.78 5.55
N ASP A 331 -17.92 34.47 4.62
CA ASP A 331 -19.30 34.93 4.82
C ASP A 331 -20.34 33.79 4.88
N GLY A 332 -19.91 32.55 4.65
CA GLY A 332 -20.77 31.36 4.63
C GLY A 332 -21.54 31.29 3.31
N GLY A 333 -22.33 30.33 3.07
CA GLY A 333 -23.04 30.16 1.79
C GLY A 333 -22.62 28.89 1.07
N TYR A 334 -22.19 27.91 1.86
CA TYR A 334 -21.79 26.62 1.32
C TYR A 334 -23.01 25.73 1.03
N ILE A 335 -22.97 25.08 -0.12
CA ILE A 335 -24.00 24.13 -0.52
C ILE A 335 -23.93 22.89 0.37
N LYS A 336 -25.07 22.46 0.92
CA LYS A 336 -25.19 21.25 1.76
C LYS A 336 -25.00 19.96 0.95
N TYR A 337 -23.84 19.85 0.29
CA TYR A 337 -23.56 18.78 -0.66
C TYR A 337 -23.40 17.41 0.02
N ALA A 338 -22.80 17.36 1.23
CA ALA A 338 -22.65 16.10 1.97
C ALA A 338 -24.00 15.50 2.36
N GLU A 339 -24.97 16.33 2.73
CA GLU A 339 -26.32 15.93 3.07
C GLU A 339 -27.06 15.38 1.83
N GLN A 340 -26.93 16.05 0.69
CA GLN A 340 -27.52 15.59 -0.58
C GLN A 340 -27.00 14.21 -0.97
N ILE A 341 -25.69 13.99 -0.90
CA ILE A 341 -25.08 12.70 -1.24
C ILE A 341 -25.50 11.60 -0.26
N LYS A 342 -25.63 11.91 1.03
CA LYS A 342 -26.11 10.94 2.03
C LYS A 342 -27.55 10.52 1.76
N GLU A 343 -28.42 11.45 1.47
CA GLU A 343 -29.82 11.18 1.13
C GLU A 343 -29.91 10.29 -0.14
N GLU A 344 -29.11 10.57 -1.16
CA GLU A 344 -29.06 9.74 -2.37
C GLU A 344 -28.58 8.31 -2.07
N ILE A 345 -27.57 8.13 -1.21
CA ILE A 345 -27.09 6.81 -0.80
C ILE A 345 -28.17 6.05 -0.04
N ASP A 346 -28.87 6.69 0.86
CA ASP A 346 -29.94 6.07 1.66
C ASP A 346 -31.10 5.63 0.74
N ASN A 347 -31.48 6.45 -0.23
CA ASN A 347 -32.47 6.09 -1.25
C ASN A 347 -32.02 4.90 -2.10
N LEU A 348 -30.76 4.89 -2.55
CA LEU A 348 -30.20 3.78 -3.33
C LEU A 348 -30.07 2.48 -2.53
N ALA A 349 -29.79 2.56 -1.24
CA ALA A 349 -29.70 1.40 -0.36
C ALA A 349 -31.05 0.70 -0.22
N THR A 350 -32.17 1.47 -0.25
CA THR A 350 -33.53 0.92 -0.24
C THR A 350 -33.91 0.24 -1.56
N ASP A 351 -33.39 0.73 -2.71
CA ASP A 351 -33.76 0.24 -4.04
C ASP A 351 -32.91 -0.95 -4.52
N ASN A 352 -31.64 -1.03 -4.13
CA ASN A 352 -30.67 -1.95 -4.72
C ASN A 352 -30.31 -3.18 -3.86
N LEU A 353 -30.47 -3.09 -2.54
CA LEU A 353 -30.35 -4.28 -1.69
C LEU A 353 -31.74 -4.85 -1.44
N PRO A 354 -31.95 -6.16 -1.66
CA PRO A 354 -33.17 -6.81 -1.20
C PRO A 354 -33.39 -6.51 0.28
N ASN A 355 -34.63 -6.46 0.74
CA ASN A 355 -35.05 -6.15 2.11
C ASN A 355 -34.28 -6.92 3.22
N SER A 356 -33.52 -7.96 2.86
CA SER A 356 -32.65 -8.77 3.72
C SER A 356 -31.18 -8.28 3.82
N GLY A 357 -30.81 -7.20 3.14
CA GLY A 357 -29.43 -6.66 3.18
C GLY A 357 -28.36 -7.67 2.68
N PRO A 358 -27.12 -7.64 3.25
CA PRO A 358 -26.03 -8.54 2.85
C PRO A 358 -26.32 -10.03 3.04
N GLU A 359 -27.33 -10.41 3.82
CA GLU A 359 -27.76 -11.81 4.03
C GLU A 359 -28.26 -12.46 2.74
N SER A 360 -28.84 -11.67 1.83
CA SER A 360 -29.35 -12.14 0.53
C SER A 360 -28.24 -12.47 -0.47
N LEU A 361 -27.02 -11.96 -0.29
CA LEU A 361 -25.91 -12.26 -1.19
C LEU A 361 -25.62 -13.77 -1.20
N PRO A 362 -25.28 -14.38 -2.34
CA PRO A 362 -24.76 -15.74 -2.37
C PRO A 362 -23.46 -15.86 -1.57
N PHE A 363 -23.02 -17.10 -1.31
CA PHE A 363 -21.76 -17.35 -0.61
C PHE A 363 -20.57 -16.95 -1.50
N SER A 364 -19.98 -15.80 -1.24
CA SER A 364 -19.03 -15.07 -2.09
C SER A 364 -18.02 -14.29 -1.26
N GLY A 365 -16.96 -13.80 -1.89
CA GLY A 365 -15.99 -12.90 -1.25
C GLY A 365 -16.63 -11.64 -0.66
N ALA A 366 -17.66 -11.09 -1.30
CA ALA A 366 -18.42 -9.96 -0.78
C ALA A 366 -19.26 -10.33 0.46
N PHE A 367 -19.92 -11.51 0.48
CA PHE A 367 -20.59 -12.00 1.67
C PHE A 367 -19.61 -12.17 2.83
N VAL A 368 -18.46 -12.79 2.57
CA VAL A 368 -17.37 -12.98 3.55
C VAL A 368 -16.93 -11.64 4.12
N ALA A 369 -16.62 -10.66 3.25
CA ALA A 369 -16.24 -9.31 3.64
C ALA A 369 -17.27 -8.64 4.55
N SER A 370 -18.56 -8.73 4.22
CA SER A 370 -19.66 -8.13 4.99
C SER A 370 -19.75 -8.60 6.44
N LYS A 371 -19.34 -9.84 6.70
CA LYS A 371 -19.32 -10.44 8.04
C LYS A 371 -17.99 -10.20 8.76
N LEU A 372 -16.88 -10.32 8.05
CA LEU A 372 -15.54 -10.08 8.57
C LEU A 372 -15.41 -8.67 9.14
N LEU A 373 -15.78 -7.65 8.37
CA LEU A 373 -15.63 -6.24 8.76
C LEU A 373 -16.42 -5.86 10.04
N LYS A 374 -17.46 -6.62 10.36
CA LYS A 374 -18.23 -6.46 11.62
C LYS A 374 -17.55 -7.10 12.83
N LYS A 375 -16.55 -7.97 12.61
CA LYS A 375 -15.93 -8.81 13.66
C LYS A 375 -14.46 -8.50 13.91
N ILE A 376 -13.79 -7.79 13.00
CA ILE A 376 -12.39 -7.40 13.21
C ILE A 376 -12.27 -6.55 14.47
N PRO A 377 -11.37 -6.91 15.41
CA PRO A 377 -11.20 -6.18 16.67
C PRO A 377 -10.72 -4.74 16.46
N GLN A 378 -11.05 -3.86 17.41
CA GLN A 378 -10.54 -2.49 17.47
C GLN A 378 -9.02 -2.47 17.46
N GLY A 379 -8.44 -1.59 16.65
CA GLY A 379 -6.98 -1.40 16.56
C GLY A 379 -6.24 -2.43 15.72
N ALA A 380 -6.92 -3.46 15.19
CA ALA A 380 -6.32 -4.41 14.26
C ALA A 380 -5.92 -3.73 12.93
N SER A 381 -5.08 -4.41 12.14
CA SER A 381 -4.83 -4.06 10.73
C SER A 381 -5.53 -5.04 9.81
N LEU A 382 -5.95 -4.54 8.64
CA LEU A 382 -6.48 -5.34 7.55
C LEU A 382 -5.66 -5.10 6.29
N HIS A 383 -5.02 -6.14 5.77
CA HIS A 383 -4.40 -6.11 4.44
C HIS A 383 -5.34 -6.76 3.42
N VAL A 384 -5.50 -6.15 2.28
CA VAL A 384 -6.42 -6.66 1.25
C VAL A 384 -5.67 -6.77 -0.07
N SER A 385 -5.81 -7.90 -0.76
CA SER A 385 -5.31 -7.97 -2.13
C SER A 385 -6.16 -7.11 -3.06
N ILE A 386 -5.54 -6.58 -4.10
CA ILE A 386 -6.21 -5.71 -5.06
C ILE A 386 -7.35 -6.43 -5.80
N LEU A 387 -8.06 -5.71 -6.62
CA LEU A 387 -9.16 -6.17 -7.48
C LEU A 387 -10.37 -6.62 -6.65
N ASN A 388 -10.85 -7.85 -6.85
CA ASN A 388 -12.11 -8.29 -6.29
C ASN A 388 -12.14 -8.29 -4.75
N SER A 389 -11.02 -8.61 -4.07
CA SER A 389 -10.95 -8.58 -2.60
C SER A 389 -11.13 -7.15 -2.07
N LEU A 390 -10.39 -6.18 -2.60
CA LEU A 390 -10.51 -4.77 -2.21
C LEU A 390 -11.90 -4.21 -2.50
N ARG A 391 -12.45 -4.50 -3.67
CA ARG A 391 -13.80 -4.02 -4.04
C ARG A 391 -14.88 -4.62 -3.15
N SER A 392 -14.74 -5.88 -2.79
CA SER A 392 -15.69 -6.55 -1.91
C SER A 392 -15.77 -5.91 -0.53
N ILE A 393 -14.65 -5.46 0.04
CA ILE A 393 -14.67 -4.78 1.33
C ILE A 393 -15.22 -3.34 1.24
N ASN A 394 -15.01 -2.66 0.11
CA ASN A 394 -15.41 -1.26 -0.06
C ASN A 394 -16.93 -1.05 -0.18
N PHE A 395 -17.71 -2.12 -0.26
CA PHE A 395 -19.18 -2.03 -0.18
C PHE A 395 -19.70 -1.92 1.26
N PHE A 396 -18.90 -2.23 2.27
CA PHE A 396 -19.39 -2.38 3.64
C PHE A 396 -18.60 -1.51 4.62
N ASN A 397 -19.30 -0.93 5.58
CA ASN A 397 -18.66 -0.21 6.68
C ASN A 397 -17.97 -1.19 7.63
N VAL A 398 -16.86 -0.76 8.19
CA VAL A 398 -16.16 -1.47 9.26
C VAL A 398 -16.71 -1.03 10.62
N ALA A 399 -16.92 -1.99 11.54
CA ALA A 399 -17.49 -1.70 12.85
C ALA A 399 -16.51 -0.97 13.78
N ASN A 400 -15.23 -1.23 13.66
CA ASN A 400 -14.18 -0.71 14.52
C ASN A 400 -13.16 0.10 13.72
N LYS A 401 -12.46 1.05 14.37
CA LYS A 401 -11.32 1.72 13.75
C LYS A 401 -10.16 0.75 13.58
N ILE A 402 -9.80 0.47 12.34
CA ILE A 402 -8.70 -0.41 11.94
C ILE A 402 -7.79 0.33 10.96
N THR A 403 -6.58 -0.18 10.73
CA THR A 403 -5.72 0.31 9.65
C THR A 403 -5.87 -0.62 8.46
N THR A 404 -6.25 -0.11 7.29
CA THR A 404 -6.38 -0.90 6.06
C THR A 404 -5.24 -0.58 5.10
N ASN A 405 -4.65 -1.62 4.51
CA ASN A 405 -3.59 -1.51 3.52
C ASN A 405 -3.89 -2.38 2.30
N CYS A 406 -3.41 -1.96 1.13
CA CYS A 406 -3.48 -2.70 -0.12
C CYS A 406 -2.33 -2.26 -1.04
N ASN A 407 -1.77 -3.19 -1.81
CA ASN A 407 -0.70 -2.89 -2.77
C ASN A 407 -1.25 -2.19 -4.03
N VAL A 408 -1.82 -0.98 -3.84
CA VAL A 408 -2.49 -0.24 -4.94
C VAL A 408 -1.51 0.50 -5.85
N GLY A 409 -0.26 0.72 -5.45
CA GLY A 409 0.71 1.50 -6.22
C GLY A 409 1.14 0.81 -7.51
N GLY A 410 1.60 -0.43 -7.42
CA GLY A 410 1.95 -1.26 -8.58
C GLY A 410 0.78 -2.00 -9.20
N PHE A 411 -0.35 -2.08 -8.50
CA PHE A 411 -1.59 -2.76 -8.90
C PHE A 411 -1.40 -4.25 -9.27
N GLY A 412 -0.36 -4.89 -8.72
CA GLY A 412 0.00 -6.29 -8.95
C GLY A 412 -0.59 -7.24 -7.91
N ILE A 413 -0.72 -8.51 -8.28
CA ILE A 413 -1.14 -9.60 -7.38
C ILE A 413 0.05 -10.35 -6.78
N ASP A 414 1.25 -9.87 -6.99
CA ASP A 414 2.52 -10.60 -6.84
C ASP A 414 3.19 -10.46 -5.45
N GLY A 415 2.61 -9.70 -4.51
CA GLY A 415 3.22 -9.51 -3.20
C GLY A 415 2.30 -9.24 -2.01
N PRO A 416 0.98 -9.55 -2.04
CA PRO A 416 0.08 -9.16 -0.95
C PRO A 416 0.36 -9.91 0.36
N ILE A 417 0.78 -11.19 0.29
CA ILE A 417 1.11 -11.99 1.48
C ILE A 417 2.45 -11.53 2.07
N SER A 418 3.42 -11.23 1.22
CA SER A 418 4.73 -10.72 1.66
C SER A 418 4.59 -9.38 2.39
N THR A 419 3.79 -8.45 1.85
CA THR A 419 3.50 -7.16 2.50
C THR A 419 2.77 -7.37 3.84
N LEU A 420 1.75 -8.23 3.87
CA LEU A 420 1.01 -8.61 5.08
C LEU A 420 1.93 -9.13 6.20
N ILE A 421 2.84 -10.06 5.87
CA ILE A 421 3.77 -10.62 6.85
C ILE A 421 4.72 -9.53 7.36
N GLY A 422 5.21 -8.64 6.50
CA GLY A 422 6.00 -7.49 6.90
C GLY A 422 5.28 -6.59 7.92
N GLN A 423 4.02 -6.28 7.69
CA GLN A 423 3.19 -5.53 8.65
C GLN A 423 3.03 -6.25 9.99
N ALA A 424 2.81 -7.56 9.96
CA ALA A 424 2.62 -8.36 11.16
C ALA A 424 3.91 -8.47 12.00
N VAL A 425 5.06 -8.56 11.35
CA VAL A 425 6.39 -8.55 12.01
C VAL A 425 6.68 -7.20 12.66
N ALA A 426 6.30 -6.10 12.00
CA ALA A 426 6.53 -4.75 12.51
C ALA A 426 5.75 -4.46 13.80
N ASN A 427 4.62 -5.15 14.02
CA ASN A 427 3.80 -4.94 15.21
C ASN A 427 3.23 -6.27 15.75
N LYS A 428 4.04 -7.01 16.50
CA LYS A 428 3.69 -8.34 17.01
C LYS A 428 2.53 -8.35 18.02
N ASN A 429 2.22 -7.21 18.62
CA ASN A 429 1.14 -7.10 19.62
C ASN A 429 -0.22 -6.73 18.99
N LYS A 430 -0.29 -6.60 17.66
CA LYS A 430 -1.48 -6.21 16.92
C LYS A 430 -1.90 -7.34 15.99
N LEU A 431 -3.18 -7.70 16.02
CA LEU A 431 -3.71 -8.64 15.04
C LEU A 431 -3.71 -8.02 13.64
N VAL A 432 -3.22 -8.78 12.68
CA VAL A 432 -3.17 -8.40 11.28
C VAL A 432 -3.98 -9.39 10.47
N PHE A 433 -5.10 -8.91 9.94
CA PHE A 433 -6.02 -9.67 9.11
C PHE A 433 -5.71 -9.47 7.63
N ALA A 434 -6.07 -10.44 6.81
CA ALA A 434 -6.10 -10.27 5.37
C ALA A 434 -7.33 -10.90 4.73
N GLN A 435 -7.76 -10.31 3.60
CA GLN A 435 -8.63 -10.97 2.62
C GLN A 435 -7.92 -10.98 1.27
N VAL A 436 -7.63 -12.18 0.76
CA VAL A 436 -6.80 -12.40 -0.42
C VAL A 436 -7.48 -13.38 -1.35
N GLY A 437 -7.43 -13.14 -2.66
CA GLY A 437 -7.87 -14.10 -3.69
C GLY A 437 -6.84 -15.20 -3.92
N ASP A 438 -7.28 -16.33 -4.45
CA ASP A 438 -6.47 -17.53 -4.69
C ASP A 438 -5.27 -17.30 -5.61
N LEU A 439 -5.46 -16.64 -6.74
CA LEU A 439 -4.35 -16.37 -7.66
C LEU A 439 -3.27 -15.50 -7.00
N ALA A 440 -3.66 -14.47 -6.25
CA ALA A 440 -2.72 -13.62 -5.53
C ALA A 440 -2.02 -14.39 -4.40
N PHE A 441 -2.74 -15.29 -3.72
CA PHE A 441 -2.16 -16.14 -2.69
C PHE A 441 -1.13 -17.12 -3.25
N PHE A 442 -1.52 -17.89 -4.29
CA PHE A 442 -0.62 -18.89 -4.86
C PHE A 442 0.58 -18.28 -5.57
N TYR A 443 0.44 -17.05 -6.08
CA TYR A 443 1.56 -16.32 -6.67
C TYR A 443 2.63 -15.93 -5.64
N ASP A 444 2.25 -15.67 -4.38
CA ASP A 444 3.13 -15.17 -3.31
C ASP A 444 3.26 -16.16 -2.12
N MET A 445 2.83 -17.42 -2.29
CA MET A 445 2.76 -18.39 -1.19
C MET A 445 4.12 -18.85 -0.64
N ASN A 446 5.22 -18.63 -1.38
CA ASN A 446 6.56 -18.98 -0.96
C ASN A 446 7.00 -18.27 0.32
N ILE A 447 6.50 -17.05 0.57
CA ILE A 447 6.82 -16.29 1.78
C ILE A 447 6.33 -16.97 3.08
N LEU A 448 5.34 -17.90 3.01
CA LEU A 448 4.88 -18.63 4.18
C LEU A 448 5.98 -19.50 4.80
N ALA A 449 6.99 -19.92 4.04
CA ALA A 449 8.14 -20.67 4.54
C ALA A 449 9.21 -19.79 5.20
N ASN A 450 8.85 -18.59 5.65
CA ASN A 450 9.78 -17.64 6.27
C ASN A 450 9.92 -17.89 7.77
N ARG A 451 11.16 -17.86 8.30
CA ARG A 451 11.45 -18.07 9.73
C ARG A 451 10.94 -16.95 10.66
N HIS A 452 10.55 -15.82 10.13
CA HIS A 452 10.08 -14.65 10.91
C HIS A 452 8.55 -14.59 11.03
N LEU A 453 7.82 -15.65 10.65
CA LEU A 453 6.36 -15.67 10.72
C LEU A 453 5.87 -15.42 12.16
N PRO A 454 5.05 -14.39 12.40
CA PRO A 454 4.50 -14.12 13.71
C PRO A 454 3.10 -14.75 13.89
N ASN A 455 2.69 -14.99 15.14
CA ASN A 455 1.41 -15.63 15.47
C ASN A 455 0.18 -14.70 15.30
N ASN A 456 0.38 -13.42 15.09
CA ASN A 456 -0.68 -12.41 15.00
C ASN A 456 -1.37 -12.35 13.62
N LEU A 457 -1.00 -13.22 12.68
CA LEU A 457 -1.58 -13.27 11.32
C LEU A 457 -2.92 -14.02 11.30
N ARG A 458 -3.88 -13.46 10.54
CA ARG A 458 -5.22 -14.03 10.29
C ARG A 458 -5.57 -13.82 8.82
N ILE A 459 -5.38 -14.83 7.99
CA ILE A 459 -5.57 -14.75 6.53
C ILE A 459 -6.88 -15.42 6.14
N ILE A 460 -7.79 -14.70 5.51
CA ILE A 460 -8.91 -15.25 4.73
C ILE A 460 -8.47 -15.37 3.27
N LEU A 461 -8.48 -16.58 2.77
CA LEU A 461 -8.21 -16.89 1.37
C LEU A 461 -9.54 -17.18 0.66
N ILE A 462 -9.93 -16.34 -0.28
CA ILE A 462 -11.08 -16.57 -1.16
C ILE A 462 -10.63 -17.43 -2.33
N ASN A 463 -11.04 -18.69 -2.34
CA ASN A 463 -10.66 -19.65 -3.37
C ASN A 463 -11.85 -19.92 -4.29
N ASN A 464 -11.83 -19.35 -5.50
CA ASN A 464 -12.85 -19.51 -6.53
C ASN A 464 -12.33 -20.13 -7.84
N GLY A 465 -11.04 -20.49 -7.88
CA GLY A 465 -10.37 -21.21 -8.98
C GLY A 465 -10.03 -20.36 -10.20
N GLN A 466 -10.13 -19.02 -10.15
CA GLN A 466 -9.89 -18.17 -11.32
C GLN A 466 -9.82 -16.67 -11.02
N GLY A 467 -9.43 -15.86 -12.02
CA GLY A 467 -9.48 -14.39 -11.98
C GLY A 467 -10.88 -13.86 -12.27
N VAL A 468 -11.73 -13.74 -11.26
CA VAL A 468 -13.13 -13.28 -11.36
C VAL A 468 -13.24 -11.85 -11.91
N GLU A 469 -12.21 -11.03 -11.75
CA GLU A 469 -12.14 -9.67 -12.28
C GLU A 469 -12.53 -9.57 -13.74
N PHE A 470 -12.04 -10.47 -14.57
CA PHE A 470 -12.32 -10.47 -16.00
C PHE A 470 -13.79 -10.74 -16.35
N ARG A 471 -14.52 -11.40 -15.44
CA ARG A 471 -15.98 -11.63 -15.56
C ARG A 471 -16.80 -10.45 -15.04
N ILE A 472 -16.27 -9.69 -14.08
CA ILE A 472 -16.92 -8.50 -13.52
C ILE A 472 -16.76 -7.32 -14.47
N ASN A 473 -15.64 -7.25 -15.20
CA ASN A 473 -15.36 -6.18 -16.15
C ASN A 473 -16.32 -6.23 -17.34
N THR A 474 -17.30 -5.33 -17.31
CA THR A 474 -18.39 -5.30 -18.31
C THR A 474 -17.93 -4.95 -19.71
N TRP A 475 -16.86 -4.14 -19.85
CA TRP A 475 -16.29 -3.80 -21.15
C TRP A 475 -15.68 -5.04 -21.82
N LEU A 476 -14.81 -5.74 -21.10
CA LEU A 476 -14.14 -6.92 -21.62
C LEU A 476 -15.13 -8.03 -22.02
N ASN A 477 -16.16 -8.25 -21.20
CA ASN A 477 -17.22 -9.22 -21.49
C ASN A 477 -18.04 -8.85 -22.75
N ARG A 478 -18.27 -7.56 -22.98
CA ARG A 478 -19.00 -7.08 -24.17
C ARG A 478 -18.19 -7.28 -25.44
N GLU A 479 -16.88 -6.94 -25.40
CA GLU A 479 -16.02 -6.99 -26.61
C GLU A 479 -15.57 -8.41 -26.97
N LEU A 480 -15.23 -9.24 -25.97
CA LEU A 480 -14.64 -10.56 -26.21
C LEU A 480 -15.66 -11.71 -26.09
N GLY A 481 -16.68 -11.55 -25.29
CA GLY A 481 -17.59 -12.62 -24.93
C GLY A 481 -17.00 -13.63 -23.94
N LYS A 482 -17.88 -14.38 -23.29
CA LYS A 482 -17.52 -15.31 -22.21
C LYS A 482 -16.55 -16.41 -22.69
N ASP A 483 -16.80 -16.98 -23.86
CA ASP A 483 -16.05 -18.14 -24.35
C ASP A 483 -14.58 -17.82 -24.67
N LYS A 484 -14.26 -16.55 -25.04
CA LYS A 484 -12.90 -16.09 -25.24
C LYS A 484 -12.18 -15.72 -23.95
N ILE A 485 -12.92 -15.29 -22.93
CA ILE A 485 -12.35 -14.90 -21.63
C ILE A 485 -11.98 -16.14 -20.80
N GLU A 486 -12.84 -17.17 -20.80
CA GLU A 486 -12.71 -18.32 -19.92
C GLU A 486 -11.40 -19.12 -20.06
N PRO A 487 -10.92 -19.49 -21.27
CA PRO A 487 -9.80 -20.44 -21.37
C PRO A 487 -8.47 -19.92 -20.82
N PHE A 488 -8.14 -18.65 -21.10
CA PHE A 488 -6.81 -18.12 -20.82
C PHE A 488 -6.84 -16.80 -20.04
N ILE A 489 -7.76 -15.89 -20.36
CA ILE A 489 -7.77 -14.53 -19.78
C ILE A 489 -8.12 -14.57 -18.31
N SER A 490 -9.13 -15.36 -17.90
CA SER A 490 -9.54 -15.48 -16.50
C SER A 490 -8.64 -16.39 -15.65
N ALA A 491 -7.59 -16.95 -16.24
CA ALA A 491 -6.70 -17.91 -15.59
C ALA A 491 -7.47 -19.04 -14.87
N ARG A 492 -8.52 -19.55 -15.53
CA ARG A 492 -9.39 -20.57 -14.99
C ARG A 492 -8.68 -21.93 -14.96
N GLY A 493 -8.98 -22.72 -13.95
CA GLY A 493 -8.75 -24.15 -13.99
C GLY A 493 -7.77 -24.70 -12.97
N HIS A 494 -7.43 -23.94 -11.92
CA HIS A 494 -6.78 -24.58 -10.78
C HIS A 494 -7.84 -25.15 -9.83
N ASN A 495 -7.55 -26.34 -9.28
CA ASN A 495 -8.29 -26.97 -8.19
C ASN A 495 -7.41 -27.03 -6.93
N GLY A 496 -6.46 -26.10 -6.82
CA GLY A 496 -5.50 -26.06 -5.73
C GLY A 496 -6.15 -25.67 -4.40
N SER A 497 -5.65 -26.23 -3.31
CA SER A 497 -5.93 -25.81 -1.94
C SER A 497 -4.61 -25.44 -1.27
N ALA A 498 -4.66 -24.41 -0.45
CA ALA A 498 -3.51 -23.96 0.32
C ALA A 498 -3.21 -24.84 1.54
N LYS A 499 -4.06 -25.82 1.86
CA LYS A 499 -4.03 -26.60 3.11
C LYS A 499 -2.64 -27.17 3.42
N ASN A 500 -2.14 -28.04 2.56
CA ASN A 500 -0.91 -28.79 2.83
C ASN A 500 0.31 -27.87 2.98
N TRP A 501 0.38 -26.81 2.16
CA TRP A 501 1.47 -25.84 2.26
C TRP A 501 1.38 -24.99 3.52
N ALA A 502 0.20 -24.51 3.87
CA ALA A 502 -0.03 -23.76 5.09
C ALA A 502 0.32 -24.56 6.35
N GLU A 503 -0.15 -25.81 6.45
CA GLU A 503 0.17 -26.73 7.56
C GLU A 503 1.68 -27.02 7.63
N THR A 504 2.34 -27.24 6.49
CA THR A 504 3.79 -27.44 6.41
C THR A 504 4.56 -26.21 6.91
N CYS A 505 4.04 -25.01 6.65
CA CYS A 505 4.62 -23.74 7.09
C CYS A 505 4.21 -23.35 8.54
N GLY A 506 3.50 -24.22 9.27
CA GLY A 506 3.13 -23.99 10.68
C GLY A 506 1.88 -23.16 10.90
N PHE A 507 1.05 -22.95 9.87
CA PHE A 507 -0.24 -22.29 10.02
C PHE A 507 -1.29 -23.24 10.62
N VAL A 508 -2.16 -22.69 11.46
CA VAL A 508 -3.42 -23.32 11.81
C VAL A 508 -4.37 -23.17 10.62
N TYR A 509 -4.74 -24.30 10.01
CA TYR A 509 -5.62 -24.28 8.85
C TYR A 509 -7.09 -24.43 9.25
N MET A 510 -7.93 -23.60 8.64
CA MET A 510 -9.40 -23.64 8.73
C MET A 510 -9.98 -23.58 7.32
N SER A 511 -11.16 -24.15 7.10
CA SER A 511 -11.85 -24.04 5.82
C SER A 511 -13.36 -23.91 5.97
N ALA A 512 -14.02 -23.33 4.96
CA ALA A 512 -15.49 -23.30 4.84
C ALA A 512 -15.92 -23.38 3.37
N LYS A 513 -17.01 -24.11 3.10
CA LYS A 513 -17.59 -24.32 1.77
C LYS A 513 -18.99 -23.73 1.62
N ASN A 514 -19.54 -23.19 2.70
CA ASN A 514 -20.87 -22.59 2.74
C ASN A 514 -20.97 -21.53 3.86
N LYS A 515 -22.07 -20.75 3.84
CA LYS A 515 -22.32 -19.67 4.80
C LYS A 515 -22.29 -20.16 6.25
N LYS A 516 -22.89 -21.30 6.53
CA LYS A 516 -22.99 -21.84 7.90
C LYS A 516 -21.61 -22.16 8.45
N GLU A 517 -20.81 -22.94 7.73
CA GLU A 517 -19.43 -23.29 8.14
C GLU A 517 -18.57 -22.04 8.37
N TYR A 518 -18.71 -21.03 7.51
CA TYR A 518 -18.00 -19.77 7.66
C TYR A 518 -18.42 -19.03 8.93
N LEU A 519 -19.73 -18.85 9.15
CA LEU A 519 -20.26 -18.13 10.31
C LEU A 519 -19.95 -18.82 11.64
N ASP A 520 -20.02 -20.15 11.68
CA ASP A 520 -19.72 -20.96 12.87
C ASP A 520 -18.24 -20.79 13.31
N ASN A 521 -17.34 -20.56 12.36
CA ASN A 521 -15.90 -20.40 12.60
C ASN A 521 -15.43 -18.94 12.72
N LEU A 522 -16.22 -17.97 12.26
CA LEU A 522 -15.79 -16.58 12.17
C LEU A 522 -15.44 -15.96 13.53
N ALA A 523 -16.23 -16.24 14.57
CA ALA A 523 -15.96 -15.71 15.92
C ALA A 523 -14.64 -16.25 16.49
N LYS A 524 -14.33 -17.53 16.27
CA LYS A 524 -13.06 -18.14 16.64
C LYS A 524 -11.90 -17.50 15.87
N PHE A 525 -12.04 -17.35 14.56
CA PHE A 525 -11.02 -16.72 13.69
C PHE A 525 -10.71 -15.28 14.10
N CYS A 526 -11.73 -14.49 14.46
CA CYS A 526 -11.59 -13.09 14.88
C CYS A 526 -11.29 -12.91 16.38
N ASN A 527 -10.98 -13.97 17.12
CA ASN A 527 -10.68 -13.87 18.54
C ASN A 527 -9.53 -12.87 18.79
N PRO A 528 -9.71 -11.84 19.65
CA PRO A 528 -8.72 -10.80 19.88
C PRO A 528 -7.50 -11.27 20.67
N ASN A 529 -7.57 -12.42 21.34
CA ASN A 529 -6.45 -12.97 22.07
C ASN A 529 -5.39 -13.53 21.10
N LEU A 530 -4.20 -12.97 21.13
CA LEU A 530 -3.06 -13.38 20.29
C LEU A 530 -2.67 -14.86 20.54
N ASP A 531 -2.78 -15.34 21.78
CA ASP A 531 -2.40 -16.68 22.20
C ASP A 531 -3.52 -17.72 21.97
N HIS A 532 -4.66 -17.31 21.41
CA HIS A 532 -5.78 -18.22 21.13
C HIS A 532 -5.41 -19.34 20.16
N PHE A 533 -4.50 -19.05 19.22
CA PHE A 533 -3.96 -20.03 18.28
C PHE A 533 -2.44 -20.22 18.51
N LYS A 534 -1.98 -21.44 18.33
CA LYS A 534 -0.53 -21.78 18.48
C LYS A 534 0.36 -21.27 17.33
N GLY A 535 -0.23 -20.61 16.31
CA GLY A 535 0.47 -20.11 15.13
C GLY A 535 -0.39 -19.13 14.33
N PRO A 536 0.13 -18.62 13.21
CA PRO A 536 -0.68 -17.84 12.26
C PRO A 536 -1.84 -18.69 11.72
N VAL A 537 -2.93 -18.05 11.30
CA VAL A 537 -4.14 -18.76 10.86
C VAL A 537 -4.42 -18.49 9.40
N LEU A 538 -4.64 -19.55 8.63
CA LEU A 538 -5.19 -19.50 7.27
C LEU A 538 -6.60 -20.07 7.26
N PHE A 539 -7.58 -19.25 6.88
CA PHE A 539 -8.99 -19.67 6.73
C PHE A 539 -9.35 -19.63 5.23
N GLU A 540 -9.32 -20.79 4.59
CA GLU A 540 -9.62 -20.96 3.16
C GLU A 540 -11.12 -21.09 2.93
N ILE A 541 -11.68 -20.19 2.13
CA ILE A 541 -13.12 -20.09 1.84
C ILE A 541 -13.33 -20.47 0.37
N PHE A 542 -13.96 -21.63 0.16
CA PHE A 542 -14.28 -22.12 -1.18
C PHE A 542 -15.61 -21.53 -1.65
N VAL A 543 -15.57 -20.66 -2.65
CA VAL A 543 -16.74 -20.02 -3.23
C VAL A 543 -16.86 -20.32 -4.72
N GLN A 544 -18.05 -20.15 -5.29
CA GLN A 544 -18.22 -20.24 -6.73
C GLN A 544 -17.91 -18.89 -7.37
N ALA A 545 -17.11 -18.88 -8.43
CA ALA A 545 -16.79 -17.64 -9.17
C ALA A 545 -18.03 -16.93 -9.72
N TYR A 546 -19.08 -17.67 -10.06
CA TYR A 546 -20.37 -17.11 -10.46
C TYR A 546 -21.01 -16.29 -9.33
N ASP A 547 -20.96 -16.78 -8.10
CA ASP A 547 -21.52 -16.12 -6.92
C ASP A 547 -20.81 -14.81 -6.60
N ASP A 548 -19.50 -14.75 -6.82
CA ASP A 548 -18.73 -13.48 -6.72
C ASP A 548 -19.22 -12.46 -7.75
N VAL A 549 -19.41 -12.87 -9.00
CA VAL A 549 -19.92 -11.99 -10.07
C VAL A 549 -21.32 -11.47 -9.74
N VAL A 550 -22.21 -12.37 -9.31
CA VAL A 550 -23.60 -12.01 -8.92
C VAL A 550 -23.58 -11.00 -7.79
N SER A 551 -22.80 -11.27 -6.73
CA SER A 551 -22.72 -10.40 -5.55
C SER A 551 -22.25 -8.98 -5.91
N VAL A 552 -21.17 -8.85 -6.70
CA VAL A 552 -20.65 -7.53 -7.10
C VAL A 552 -21.64 -6.79 -8.00
N LYS A 553 -22.31 -7.47 -8.94
CA LYS A 553 -23.32 -6.85 -9.79
C LYS A 553 -24.53 -6.37 -8.99
N THR A 554 -25.00 -7.16 -8.02
CA THR A 554 -26.10 -6.79 -7.12
C THR A 554 -25.74 -5.54 -6.32
N LEU A 555 -24.56 -5.52 -5.70
CA LEU A 555 -24.09 -4.38 -4.89
C LEU A 555 -23.88 -3.09 -5.71
N ARG A 556 -23.60 -3.22 -7.01
CA ARG A 556 -23.50 -2.08 -7.93
C ARG A 556 -24.83 -1.58 -8.47
N GLY A 557 -25.94 -2.20 -8.11
CA GLY A 557 -27.25 -1.82 -8.60
C GLY A 557 -27.47 -2.09 -10.10
N LYS A 558 -26.70 -2.99 -10.72
CA LYS A 558 -26.90 -3.40 -12.11
C LYS A 558 -27.92 -4.53 -12.19
N PRO A 559 -29.07 -4.35 -12.91
CA PRO A 559 -30.04 -5.42 -13.05
C PRO A 559 -29.38 -6.66 -13.67
N GLN A 560 -29.60 -7.81 -13.07
CA GLN A 560 -29.27 -9.10 -13.69
C GLN A 560 -30.16 -9.22 -14.93
N LYS A 561 -29.59 -9.12 -16.14
CA LYS A 561 -30.26 -9.68 -17.30
C LYS A 561 -30.33 -11.20 -17.08
N LYS A 562 -31.55 -11.68 -16.86
CA LYS A 562 -31.87 -13.12 -16.82
C LYS A 562 -31.41 -13.82 -18.09
#